data_cc98b4e256a29eb2db7643f5cb1def11
#
_entry.id   cc98b4e256a29eb2db7643f5cb1def11
#
_cell.length_a   1.000
_cell.length_b   1.000
_cell.length_c   1.000
_cell.angle_alpha   90.00
_cell.angle_beta   90.00
_cell.angle_gamma   90.00
#
_symmetry.space_group_name_H-M   'P 1'
#
loop_
_entity.id
_entity.type
_entity.pdbx_description
1 polymer ?
#
loop_
_entity_poly.entity_id
_entity_poly.type
_entity_poly.pdbx_seq_one_letter_code
_entity_poly.pdbx_strand_id
1 'polypeptide(L)'
;MFKKFTKQKRELRVLFASAEVAPYSKVGGLADVVGELPLYLDKQDVECAVFTPLYGCIDVNKHNIFELENSELTLDMGHSRHVFILFMTTIPKTKVIVFFVANPK
;
A
#
# COMPACT_ATOMS: atom_id res chain seq x y z
N MET A 1 -10.19 -19.20 28.79
CA MET A 1 -9.23 -18.44 28.91
C MET A 1 -8.39 -18.29 27.76
N PHE A 2 -7.87 -19.24 27.19
CA PHE A 2 -7.19 -19.18 26.06
C PHE A 2 -7.97 -18.60 24.97
N LYS A 3 -9.21 -18.84 24.88
CA LYS A 3 -10.03 -18.29 23.96
C LYS A 3 -9.94 -16.84 23.95
N LYS A 4 -9.90 -16.23 25.04
CA LYS A 4 -9.81 -14.84 25.09
C LYS A 4 -8.61 -14.37 24.44
N PHE A 5 -7.53 -14.98 24.61
CA PHE A 5 -6.33 -14.55 24.03
C PHE A 5 -6.42 -14.65 22.54
N THR A 6 -6.90 -15.71 22.05
CA THR A 6 -6.97 -15.86 20.64
C THR A 6 -7.88 -14.88 20.02
N LYS A 7 -8.90 -14.49 20.71
CA LYS A 7 -9.74 -13.55 20.18
C LYS A 7 -9.15 -12.24 20.15
N GLN A 8 -8.33 -11.95 21.01
CA GLN A 8 -7.78 -10.70 21.03
C GLN A 8 -6.63 -10.55 20.23
N LYS A 9 -6.30 -11.46 19.48
CA LYS A 9 -5.19 -11.34 18.78
C LYS A 9 -5.17 -10.26 18.07
N ARG A 10 -4.70 -9.64 17.90
CA ARG A 10 -4.66 -8.72 17.40
C ARG A 10 -4.62 -8.23 16.64
N GLU A 11 -4.60 -7.81 16.59
CA GLU A 11 -4.73 -7.00 15.85
C GLU A 11 -3.56 -6.26 15.52
N LEU A 12 -2.41 -6.77 15.24
CA LEU A 12 -1.24 -6.06 14.79
C LEU A 12 -1.50 -5.62 13.37
N ARG A 13 -1.27 -4.36 13.10
CA ARG A 13 -1.39 -3.81 11.78
C ARG A 13 -0.05 -3.23 11.39
N VAL A 14 0.40 -3.52 10.19
CA VAL A 14 1.71 -3.08 9.73
C VAL A 14 1.56 -2.28 8.45
N LEU A 15 2.13 -1.08 8.41
CA LEU A 15 2.11 -0.25 7.25
C LEU A 15 3.52 -0.17 6.68
N PHE A 16 3.66 -0.50 5.40
CA PHE A 16 4.93 -0.40 4.73
C PHE A 16 4.90 0.84 3.85
N ALA A 17 5.83 1.75 4.03
CA ALA A 17 5.96 2.91 3.15
C ALA A 17 7.24 2.70 2.39
N SER A 18 7.17 2.52 1.09
CA SER A 18 8.34 2.14 0.32
C SER A 18 8.37 2.83 -1.02
N ALA A 19 9.56 3.10 -1.51
CA ALA A 19 9.73 3.73 -2.80
C ALA A 19 9.40 2.77 -3.92
N GLU A 20 9.46 1.48 -3.69
CA GLU A 20 9.14 0.51 -4.73
C GLU A 20 8.52 -0.73 -4.15
N VAL A 21 7.69 -1.40 -4.92
CA VAL A 21 6.99 -2.59 -4.49
C VAL A 21 6.76 -3.48 -5.71
N ALA A 22 7.29 -4.69 -5.71
CA ALA A 22 7.03 -5.60 -6.82
C ALA A 22 5.62 -6.13 -6.71
N PRO A 23 4.94 -6.38 -7.77
CA PRO A 23 5.38 -6.30 -9.17
C PRO A 23 5.09 -4.95 -9.80
N TYR A 24 4.62 -3.98 -9.02
CA TYR A 24 4.17 -2.71 -9.58
C TYR A 24 5.33 -1.83 -10.01
N SER A 25 6.36 -1.75 -9.20
CA SER A 25 7.54 -0.98 -9.52
C SER A 25 8.73 -1.69 -8.94
N LYS A 26 9.77 -1.85 -9.71
CA LYS A 26 10.95 -2.55 -9.22
C LYS A 26 12.20 -2.03 -9.87
N VAL A 27 13.15 -1.65 -9.03
CA VAL A 27 14.46 -1.28 -9.49
C VAL A 27 15.47 -2.19 -8.82
N GLY A 28 15.24 -2.59 -7.59
CA GLY A 28 16.20 -3.41 -6.86
C GLY A 28 15.54 -4.35 -5.87
N GLY A 29 16.30 -4.79 -4.90
CA GLY A 29 15.85 -5.78 -3.95
C GLY A 29 14.78 -5.31 -2.98
N LEU A 30 14.70 -4.01 -2.75
CA LEU A 30 13.69 -3.50 -1.84
C LEU A 30 12.29 -3.84 -2.36
N ALA A 31 12.10 -3.75 -3.67
CA ALA A 31 10.79 -4.04 -4.24
C ALA A 31 10.38 -5.48 -3.94
N ASP A 32 11.31 -6.39 -3.96
CA ASP A 32 10.99 -7.78 -3.71
C ASP A 32 10.62 -8.01 -2.25
N VAL A 33 11.32 -7.38 -1.34
CA VAL A 33 11.04 -7.53 0.07
C VAL A 33 9.64 -7.00 0.39
N VAL A 34 9.34 -5.78 -0.10
CA VAL A 34 8.07 -5.15 0.19
C VAL A 34 6.94 -5.85 -0.56
N GLY A 35 7.26 -6.52 -1.67
CA GLY A 35 6.26 -7.25 -2.42
C GLY A 35 5.96 -8.61 -1.81
N GLU A 36 6.83 -9.14 -0.98
CA GLU A 36 6.62 -10.45 -0.41
C GLU A 36 6.34 -10.52 1.07
N LEU A 37 7.01 -9.69 1.85
CA LEU A 37 6.83 -9.75 3.28
C LEU A 37 5.38 -9.52 3.72
N PRO A 38 4.65 -8.55 3.14
CA PRO A 38 3.26 -8.38 3.54
C PRO A 38 2.41 -9.61 3.27
N LEU A 39 2.72 -10.35 2.20
CA LEU A 39 1.95 -11.53 1.87
C LEU A 39 2.18 -12.62 2.91
N TYR A 40 3.41 -12.72 3.37
CA TYR A 40 3.74 -13.71 4.35
C TYR A 40 3.04 -13.34 5.67
N LEU A 41 3.05 -12.06 6.04
CA LEU A 41 2.41 -11.61 7.25
C LEU A 41 0.90 -11.77 7.16
N ASP A 42 0.34 -11.60 5.98
CA ASP A 42 -1.09 -11.77 5.80
C ASP A 42 -1.49 -13.20 6.17
N LYS A 43 -0.63 -14.17 5.90
CA LYS A 43 -0.92 -15.54 6.24
C LYS A 43 -0.84 -15.77 7.74
N GLN A 44 -0.22 -14.85 8.46
CA GLN A 44 -0.09 -14.95 9.90
C GLN A 44 -1.15 -14.09 10.58
N ASP A 45 -2.17 -13.67 9.81
CA ASP A 45 -3.24 -12.83 10.34
C ASP A 45 -2.77 -11.46 10.81
N VAL A 46 -1.74 -10.95 10.21
CA VAL A 46 -1.29 -9.59 10.46
C VAL A 46 -1.84 -8.75 9.32
N GLU A 47 -2.56 -7.70 9.67
CA GLU A 47 -3.14 -6.84 8.66
C GLU A 47 -2.08 -5.92 8.10
N CYS A 48 -1.88 -5.91 6.80
CA CYS A 48 -0.82 -5.12 6.18
C CYS A 48 -1.36 -4.21 5.11
N ALA A 49 -0.74 -3.06 4.97
CA ALA A 49 -1.00 -2.16 3.86
C ALA A 49 0.34 -1.62 3.39
N VAL A 50 0.42 -1.25 2.13
CA VAL A 50 1.66 -0.74 1.56
C VAL A 50 1.33 0.60 0.91
N PHE A 51 2.18 1.61 1.13
CA PHE A 51 2.05 2.89 0.46
C PHE A 51 3.28 3.07 -0.41
N THR A 52 3.09 3.47 -1.66
CA THR A 52 4.18 3.68 -2.58
C THR A 52 3.75 4.75 -3.58
N PRO A 53 4.68 5.45 -4.22
CA PRO A 53 4.28 6.45 -5.21
C PRO A 53 3.67 5.79 -6.45
N LEU A 54 2.76 6.50 -7.09
CA LEU A 54 2.22 6.02 -8.35
C LEU A 54 3.10 6.55 -9.47
N TYR A 55 4.05 5.74 -9.90
CA TYR A 55 4.95 6.17 -10.96
C TYR A 55 4.26 6.05 -12.32
N GLY A 56 4.69 6.88 -13.25
CA GLY A 56 4.09 6.89 -14.56
C GLY A 56 4.24 5.56 -15.30
N CYS A 57 5.24 4.78 -14.94
CA CYS A 57 5.45 3.51 -15.62
C CYS A 57 4.54 2.40 -15.11
N ILE A 58 3.78 2.65 -14.06
CA ILE A 58 2.92 1.62 -13.51
C ILE A 58 1.66 1.51 -14.37
N ASP A 59 1.35 0.29 -14.79
CA ASP A 59 0.20 0.05 -15.65
C ASP A 59 -1.03 -0.15 -14.76
N VAL A 60 -1.81 0.89 -14.60
CA VAL A 60 -2.95 0.84 -13.68
C VAL A 60 -4.01 -0.13 -14.15
N ASN A 61 -4.16 -0.30 -15.45
CA ASN A 61 -5.17 -1.21 -15.95
C ASN A 61 -4.77 -2.67 -15.75
N LYS A 62 -3.51 -2.96 -15.97
CA LYS A 62 -3.03 -4.31 -15.83
C LYS A 62 -3.16 -4.79 -14.40
N HIS A 63 -2.95 -3.91 -13.45
CA HIS A 63 -2.95 -4.30 -12.06
C HIS A 63 -4.24 -3.96 -11.32
N ASN A 64 -5.26 -3.55 -12.05
CA ASN A 64 -6.55 -3.21 -11.45
C ASN A 64 -6.41 -2.15 -10.36
N ILE A 65 -5.65 -1.13 -10.66
CA ILE A 65 -5.44 -0.03 -9.73
C ILE A 65 -6.47 1.04 -10.05
N PHE A 66 -7.21 1.49 -9.06
CA PHE A 66 -8.25 2.47 -9.29
C PHE A 66 -8.19 3.60 -8.27
N GLU A 67 -8.71 4.74 -8.65
CA GLU A 67 -8.66 5.91 -7.81
C GLU A 67 -9.64 5.76 -6.65
N LEU A 68 -9.17 6.13 -5.47
CA LEU A 68 -9.99 6.07 -4.28
C LEU A 68 -10.74 7.38 -4.15
N GLU A 69 -12.06 7.32 -4.14
CA GLU A 69 -12.85 8.53 -4.08
C GLU A 69 -12.63 9.29 -2.81
N ASN A 70 -12.69 10.59 -2.92
CA ASN A 70 -12.57 11.49 -1.76
C ASN A 70 -11.23 11.33 -1.03
N SER A 71 -10.21 11.00 -1.77
CA SER A 71 -8.90 10.81 -1.16
C SER A 71 -7.97 12.01 -1.40
N GLU A 72 -8.49 13.06 -2.02
CA GLU A 72 -7.64 14.18 -2.34
C GLU A 72 -7.16 14.88 -1.09
N LEU A 73 -5.88 15.13 -1.02
CA LEU A 73 -5.29 15.79 0.11
C LEU A 73 -4.39 16.90 -0.39
N THR A 74 -4.54 18.09 0.16
CA THR A 74 -3.69 19.20 -0.21
C THR A 74 -2.68 19.44 0.90
N LEU A 75 -1.42 19.53 0.52
CA LEU A 75 -0.37 19.76 1.48
C LEU A 75 0.28 21.09 1.19
N ASP A 76 0.29 21.98 2.17
CA ASP A 76 0.87 23.29 2.02
C ASP A 76 2.28 23.25 2.61
N MET A 77 3.28 23.42 1.79
CA MET A 77 4.66 23.32 2.22
C MET A 77 5.36 24.67 2.19
N GLY A 78 4.66 25.71 2.56
CA GLY A 78 5.25 27.03 2.63
C GLY A 78 5.17 27.74 1.32
N HIS A 79 6.16 27.55 0.45
CA HIS A 79 6.14 28.23 -0.81
C HIS A 79 5.27 27.55 -1.80
N SER A 80 4.94 26.29 -1.62
CA SER A 80 4.22 25.55 -2.63
C SER A 80 3.11 24.74 -2.03
N ARG A 81 2.13 24.41 -2.84
CA ARG A 81 1.01 23.64 -2.40
C ARG A 81 0.92 22.42 -3.31
N HIS A 82 0.79 21.26 -2.76
CA HIS A 82 0.77 20.03 -3.53
C HIS A 82 -0.51 19.27 -3.25
N VAL A 83 -1.07 18.67 -4.30
CA VAL A 83 -2.30 17.92 -4.17
C VAL A 83 -1.96 16.46 -4.40
N PHE A 84 -2.44 15.60 -3.55
CA PHE A 84 -2.19 14.18 -3.68
C PHE A 84 -3.51 13.45 -3.74
N ILE A 85 -3.53 12.37 -4.50
CA ILE A 85 -4.70 11.53 -4.62
C ILE A 85 -4.25 10.11 -4.43
N LEU A 86 -5.06 9.29 -3.79
CA LEU A 86 -4.72 7.90 -3.57
C LEU A 86 -5.38 7.01 -4.59
N PHE A 87 -4.62 6.05 -5.09
CA PHE A 87 -5.15 4.97 -5.90
C PHE A 87 -4.89 3.70 -5.10
N MET A 88 -5.58 2.65 -5.35
CA MET A 88 -5.39 1.44 -4.58
C MET A 88 -5.67 0.19 -5.38
N THR A 89 -5.13 -0.91 -4.91
CA THR A 89 -5.49 -2.22 -5.39
C THR A 89 -5.28 -3.20 -4.24
N THR A 90 -5.85 -4.38 -4.36
CA THR A 90 -5.62 -5.43 -3.39
C THR A 90 -4.80 -6.50 -4.07
N ILE A 91 -3.77 -6.99 -3.41
CA ILE A 91 -2.95 -8.03 -3.99
C ILE A 91 -3.81 -9.28 -4.09
N PRO A 92 -3.87 -9.91 -5.26
CA PRO A 92 -4.74 -11.05 -5.46
C PRO A 92 -4.56 -12.14 -4.42
N LYS A 93 -5.66 -12.69 -3.96
CA LYS A 93 -5.68 -13.78 -2.99
C LYS A 93 -5.20 -13.42 -1.61
N THR A 94 -5.14 -12.15 -1.31
CA THR A 94 -4.73 -11.70 0.02
C THR A 94 -5.63 -10.56 0.47
N LYS A 95 -5.41 -10.08 1.69
CA LYS A 95 -6.13 -8.94 2.19
C LYS A 95 -5.22 -7.72 2.19
N VAL A 96 -4.06 -7.82 1.57
CA VAL A 96 -3.09 -6.74 1.58
C VAL A 96 -3.50 -5.68 0.57
N ILE A 97 -3.62 -4.45 1.01
CA ILE A 97 -3.97 -3.34 0.16
C ILE A 97 -2.75 -2.53 -0.15
N VAL A 98 -2.58 -2.17 -1.40
CA VAL A 98 -1.48 -1.31 -1.81
C VAL A 98 -2.09 0.02 -2.19
N PHE A 99 -1.66 1.09 -1.54
CA PHE A 99 -2.10 2.43 -1.85
C PHE A 99 -1.00 3.11 -2.65
N PHE A 100 -1.38 3.77 -3.73
CA PHE A 100 -0.44 4.47 -4.57
C PHE A 100 -0.72 5.95 -4.43
N VAL A 101 0.31 6.72 -4.13
CA VAL A 101 0.16 8.16 -3.91
C VAL A 101 0.49 8.87 -5.19
N ALA A 102 -0.48 9.57 -5.75
CA ALA A 102 -0.30 10.30 -7.00
C ALA A 102 -0.27 11.79 -6.73
N ASN A 103 0.64 12.47 -7.40
CA ASN A 103 0.72 13.92 -7.31
C ASN A 103 0.47 14.40 -8.73
N PRO A 104 -0.77 14.65 -9.08
CA PRO A 104 -1.10 14.97 -10.45
C PRO A 104 -0.58 16.28 -10.94
N LYS A 105 0.01 17.08 -10.24
CA LYS A 105 0.52 18.19 -10.70
C LYS A 105 1.07 18.88 -10.63
#